data_3753bd9d902349d07dc25b81778f3527
#
_entry.id   3753bd9d902349d07dc25b81778f3527
#
_cell.length_a   1.000
_cell.length_b   1.000
_cell.length_c   1.000
_cell.angle_alpha   90.00
_cell.angle_beta   90.00
_cell.angle_gamma   90.00
#
_symmetry.space_group_name_H-M   'P 1'
#
loop_
_entity.id
_entity.type
_entity.pdbx_description
1 polymer ?
#
loop_
_entity_poly.entity_id
_entity_poly.type
_entity_poly.pdbx_seq_one_letter_code
_entity_poly.pdbx_strand_id
1 'polypeptide(L)'
;MSYTKLLTQLSFPNRISGPILETSLSDVSIGEICNIQAGIESNEIVARAQVVGFHDEKTILSLIGNSRGLSRQTLIKPTAQFLHTQVGRGLLGAVVNPLGEVTDKFAVTDNSEILYRPVDNAPPLYSERAAIEKPFLTGIKVIDSLLTCGEGQRMGIFASAGCGKTFLMNMLIEHSGADIYVIGLIGERGREVTETVDYLKNSEKKNRCVLVYATSDYSSVDRCNAAYIATAIAEFFRTEGHKVALFIDSLTRYARALRDVALAAGESPARRGYPVSVFDSLPRLLERPGKLKAGGSITAFYTVLLEDDDFADPLAEEVRSILDGHIYLSRNLAQKGQFPAIDSLKSISRVFTQVVDEKHRIMAAAFRELLSEIEELRTIIDFGE
;
A
#
# COMPACT_ATOMS: atom_id res chain seq x y z
N MET A 1 -29.49 -11.73 -6.45
CA MET A 1 -30.49 -11.10 -7.37
C MET A 1 -30.22 -9.61 -7.39
N SER A 2 -29.75 -9.10 -8.51
CA SER A 2 -29.54 -7.65 -8.69
C SER A 2 -30.91 -7.02 -8.95
N TYR A 3 -31.45 -6.28 -8.01
CA TYR A 3 -32.60 -5.44 -8.26
C TYR A 3 -32.13 -4.28 -9.13
N THR A 4 -32.55 -4.24 -10.38
CA THR A 4 -32.36 -3.07 -11.26
C THR A 4 -33.20 -1.95 -10.65
N LYS A 5 -32.57 -0.93 -10.06
CA LYS A 5 -33.26 0.26 -9.58
C LYS A 5 -34.00 0.90 -10.76
N LEU A 6 -35.32 0.91 -10.72
CA LEU A 6 -36.18 1.53 -11.75
C LEU A 6 -36.06 3.06 -11.77
N LEU A 7 -35.63 3.66 -10.66
CA LEU A 7 -35.43 5.09 -10.50
C LEU A 7 -34.07 5.35 -9.88
N THR A 8 -33.30 6.25 -10.47
CA THR A 8 -32.03 6.71 -9.90
C THR A 8 -32.23 8.13 -9.38
N GLN A 9 -32.00 8.35 -8.10
CA GLN A 9 -32.01 9.67 -7.51
C GLN A 9 -30.80 10.46 -8.04
N LEU A 10 -31.04 11.63 -8.62
CA LEU A 10 -30.01 12.57 -9.03
C LEU A 10 -30.01 13.73 -8.04
N SER A 11 -28.85 14.29 -7.74
CA SER A 11 -28.76 15.43 -6.84
C SER A 11 -27.71 16.42 -7.29
N PHE A 12 -27.87 17.67 -6.86
CA PHE A 12 -26.85 18.71 -6.99
C PHE A 12 -26.00 18.75 -5.73
N PRO A 13 -24.76 19.25 -5.81
CA PRO A 13 -23.97 19.51 -4.62
C PRO A 13 -24.57 20.66 -3.81
N ASN A 14 -24.85 20.43 -2.53
CA ASN A 14 -25.23 21.44 -1.57
C ASN A 14 -24.01 22.33 -1.22
N ARG A 15 -22.83 21.69 -1.17
CA ARG A 15 -21.55 22.32 -0.87
C ARG A 15 -20.43 21.64 -1.63
N ILE A 16 -19.47 22.43 -2.11
CA ILE A 16 -18.19 21.96 -2.68
C ILE A 16 -17.07 22.62 -1.89
N SER A 17 -16.18 21.83 -1.29
CA SER A 17 -15.05 22.32 -0.49
C SER A 17 -13.80 21.50 -0.83
N GLY A 18 -12.98 22.03 -1.75
CA GLY A 18 -11.84 21.28 -2.29
C GLY A 18 -12.30 19.99 -2.97
N PRO A 19 -11.80 18.82 -2.54
CA PRO A 19 -12.20 17.53 -3.10
C PRO A 19 -13.52 16.99 -2.53
N ILE A 20 -14.12 17.66 -1.55
CA ILE A 20 -15.30 17.18 -0.83
C ILE A 20 -16.58 17.80 -1.42
N LEU A 21 -17.58 16.96 -1.67
CA LEU A 21 -18.92 17.31 -2.07
C LEU A 21 -19.91 16.86 -1.00
N GLU A 22 -20.82 17.76 -0.60
CA GLU A 22 -21.97 17.40 0.24
C GLU A 22 -23.22 17.44 -0.65
N THR A 23 -24.09 16.45 -0.53
CA THR A 23 -25.31 16.32 -1.30
C THR A 23 -26.44 15.66 -0.50
N SER A 24 -27.65 15.78 -0.97
CA SER A 24 -28.85 15.18 -0.34
C SER A 24 -29.22 13.81 -0.93
N LEU A 25 -28.25 13.07 -1.48
CA LEU A 25 -28.48 11.68 -1.90
C LEU A 25 -28.74 10.80 -0.68
N SER A 26 -29.85 10.04 -0.71
CA SER A 26 -30.23 9.16 0.40
C SER A 26 -30.05 7.67 0.07
N ASP A 27 -30.07 7.30 -1.20
CA ASP A 27 -30.07 5.90 -1.64
C ASP A 27 -28.72 5.52 -2.27
N VAL A 28 -27.66 5.68 -1.48
CA VAL A 28 -26.26 5.35 -1.85
C VAL A 28 -25.57 4.64 -0.68
N SER A 29 -24.51 3.90 -0.99
CA SER A 29 -23.71 3.15 0.00
C SER A 29 -22.32 3.75 0.16
N ILE A 30 -21.71 3.63 1.35
CA ILE A 30 -20.31 4.00 1.57
C ILE A 30 -19.43 3.18 0.61
N GLY A 31 -18.50 3.86 -0.08
CA GLY A 31 -17.64 3.25 -1.09
C GLY A 31 -18.22 3.28 -2.50
N GLU A 32 -19.50 3.57 -2.68
CA GLU A 32 -20.15 3.67 -3.99
C GLU A 32 -19.55 4.80 -4.82
N ILE A 33 -19.36 4.54 -6.11
CA ILE A 33 -18.89 5.53 -7.07
C ILE A 33 -20.08 6.30 -7.65
N CYS A 34 -19.98 7.62 -7.67
CA CYS A 34 -20.92 8.51 -8.33
C CYS A 34 -20.25 9.20 -9.53
N ASN A 35 -20.91 9.22 -10.66
CA ASN A 35 -20.50 10.01 -11.80
C ASN A 35 -20.91 11.46 -11.60
N ILE A 36 -20.02 12.38 -11.89
CA ILE A 36 -20.26 13.81 -11.82
C ILE A 36 -20.40 14.32 -13.25
N GLN A 37 -21.59 14.84 -13.60
CA GLN A 37 -21.91 15.34 -14.92
C GLN A 37 -21.92 16.87 -14.93
N ALA A 38 -21.65 17.48 -16.10
CA ALA A 38 -21.60 18.95 -16.24
C ALA A 38 -22.95 19.63 -15.93
N GLY A 39 -24.06 18.92 -16.10
CA GLY A 39 -25.42 19.39 -15.82
C GLY A 39 -26.48 18.38 -16.26
N ILE A 40 -27.77 18.74 -16.12
CA ILE A 40 -28.91 17.85 -16.40
C ILE A 40 -28.95 17.40 -17.87
N GLU A 41 -28.63 18.32 -18.79
CA GLU A 41 -28.71 18.07 -20.23
C GLU A 41 -27.45 17.40 -20.79
N SER A 42 -26.38 17.30 -20.00
CA SER A 42 -25.11 16.73 -20.43
C SER A 42 -24.90 15.33 -19.83
N ASN A 43 -24.68 14.37 -20.72
CA ASN A 43 -24.22 13.05 -20.31
C ASN A 43 -22.69 12.96 -20.15
N GLU A 44 -21.97 14.08 -20.33
CA GLU A 44 -20.53 14.13 -20.17
C GLU A 44 -20.14 13.98 -18.70
N ILE A 45 -19.34 12.96 -18.41
CA ILE A 45 -18.78 12.73 -17.07
C ILE A 45 -17.53 13.59 -16.95
N VAL A 46 -17.62 14.66 -16.15
CA VAL A 46 -16.52 15.60 -15.91
C VAL A 46 -15.62 15.15 -14.76
N ALA A 47 -16.14 14.33 -13.84
CA ALA A 47 -15.39 13.76 -12.73
C ALA A 47 -16.11 12.52 -12.20
N ARG A 48 -15.43 11.80 -11.27
CA ARG A 48 -16.05 10.77 -10.44
C ARG A 48 -15.84 11.13 -8.97
N ALA A 49 -16.72 10.65 -8.10
CA ALA A 49 -16.57 10.79 -6.66
C ALA A 49 -16.96 9.50 -5.97
N GLN A 50 -16.38 9.27 -4.80
CA GLN A 50 -16.70 8.13 -3.95
C GLN A 50 -17.44 8.59 -2.70
N VAL A 51 -18.49 7.89 -2.32
CA VAL A 51 -19.21 8.12 -1.06
C VAL A 51 -18.28 7.71 0.09
N VAL A 52 -17.92 8.66 0.95
CA VAL A 52 -16.98 8.45 2.07
C VAL A 52 -17.66 8.41 3.43
N GLY A 53 -18.90 8.90 3.51
CA GLY A 53 -19.68 8.88 4.75
C GLY A 53 -20.99 9.64 4.65
N PHE A 54 -21.67 9.69 5.79
CA PHE A 54 -22.90 10.45 5.98
C PHE A 54 -22.74 11.31 7.22
N HIS A 55 -23.21 12.55 7.15
CA HIS A 55 -23.22 13.48 8.28
C HIS A 55 -24.54 14.22 8.29
N ASP A 56 -25.30 14.11 9.38
CA ASP A 56 -26.71 14.50 9.45
C ASP A 56 -27.52 13.85 8.32
N GLU A 57 -28.28 14.60 7.56
CA GLU A 57 -29.05 14.13 6.41
C GLU A 57 -28.30 14.28 5.07
N LYS A 58 -26.96 14.48 5.12
CA LYS A 58 -26.13 14.69 3.94
C LYS A 58 -25.21 13.54 3.67
N THR A 59 -25.06 13.24 2.38
CA THR A 59 -24.04 12.32 1.87
C THR A 59 -22.77 13.09 1.58
N ILE A 60 -21.65 12.63 2.13
CA ILE A 60 -20.33 13.17 1.89
C ILE A 60 -19.63 12.33 0.83
N LEU A 61 -19.22 13.01 -0.25
CA LEU A 61 -18.44 12.38 -1.31
C LEU A 61 -17.06 13.04 -1.39
N SER A 62 -16.08 12.24 -1.74
CA SER A 62 -14.74 12.73 -2.08
C SER A 62 -14.47 12.49 -3.56
N LEU A 63 -14.03 13.54 -4.25
CA LEU A 63 -13.68 13.48 -5.66
C LEU A 63 -12.49 12.55 -5.88
N ILE A 64 -12.61 11.76 -6.93
CA ILE A 64 -11.50 11.01 -7.52
C ILE A 64 -10.93 11.89 -8.63
N GLY A 65 -9.67 12.31 -8.46
CA GLY A 65 -9.03 13.28 -9.35
C GLY A 65 -9.21 14.73 -8.90
N ASN A 66 -9.49 15.65 -9.85
CA ASN A 66 -9.44 17.09 -9.65
C ASN A 66 -10.84 17.72 -9.59
N SER A 67 -11.01 18.75 -8.74
CA SER A 67 -12.24 19.53 -8.60
C SER A 67 -12.38 20.67 -9.62
N ARG A 68 -11.37 20.90 -10.48
CA ARG A 68 -11.36 22.01 -11.43
C ARG A 68 -12.53 21.87 -12.43
N GLY A 69 -13.29 22.94 -12.59
CA GLY A 69 -14.43 22.99 -13.53
C GLY A 69 -15.77 22.56 -12.93
N LEU A 70 -15.81 22.06 -11.68
CA LEU A 70 -17.08 21.78 -11.03
C LEU A 70 -17.81 23.05 -10.63
N SER A 71 -19.12 23.04 -10.77
CA SER A 71 -20.02 24.16 -10.44
C SER A 71 -21.21 23.68 -9.59
N ARG A 72 -22.02 24.62 -9.11
CA ARG A 72 -23.27 24.29 -8.41
C ARG A 72 -24.32 23.62 -9.29
N GLN A 73 -24.16 23.70 -10.61
CA GLN A 73 -25.04 23.06 -11.60
C GLN A 73 -24.58 21.65 -11.97
N THR A 74 -23.45 21.22 -11.44
CA THR A 74 -22.93 19.87 -11.64
C THR A 74 -23.90 18.86 -11.07
N LEU A 75 -24.20 17.80 -11.81
CA LEU A 75 -25.14 16.75 -11.39
C LEU A 75 -24.40 15.54 -10.89
N ILE A 76 -24.82 15.03 -9.74
CA ILE A 76 -24.28 13.83 -9.10
C ILE A 76 -25.21 12.66 -9.40
N LYS A 77 -24.68 11.63 -10.08
CA LYS A 77 -25.41 10.43 -10.48
C LYS A 77 -24.79 9.18 -9.84
N PRO A 78 -25.46 8.53 -8.90
CA PRO A 78 -25.05 7.24 -8.34
C PRO A 78 -24.92 6.18 -9.43
N THR A 79 -23.95 5.26 -9.28
CA THR A 79 -23.74 4.17 -10.24
C THR A 79 -24.18 2.81 -9.72
N ALA A 80 -24.48 2.68 -8.42
CA ALA A 80 -24.67 1.43 -7.71
C ALA A 80 -23.46 0.47 -7.86
N GLN A 81 -22.28 1.01 -8.11
CA GLN A 81 -21.04 0.25 -8.29
C GLN A 81 -19.94 0.75 -7.36
N PHE A 82 -19.12 -0.17 -6.90
CA PHE A 82 -17.88 0.12 -6.17
C PHE A 82 -16.71 0.25 -7.13
N LEU A 83 -15.59 0.72 -6.63
CA LEU A 83 -14.38 0.84 -7.45
C LEU A 83 -13.88 -0.56 -7.86
N HIS A 84 -13.62 -0.72 -9.16
CA HIS A 84 -13.01 -1.90 -9.75
C HIS A 84 -11.68 -1.52 -10.40
N THR A 85 -10.73 -2.44 -10.42
CA THR A 85 -9.47 -2.28 -11.15
C THR A 85 -9.33 -3.34 -12.23
N GLN A 86 -8.59 -2.99 -13.26
CA GLN A 86 -8.11 -3.94 -14.25
C GLN A 86 -7.13 -4.91 -13.58
N VAL A 87 -7.25 -6.19 -13.90
CA VAL A 87 -6.32 -7.25 -13.48
C VAL A 87 -6.04 -8.17 -14.67
N GLY A 88 -4.93 -8.85 -14.67
CA GLY A 88 -4.56 -9.77 -15.74
C GLY A 88 -3.09 -9.65 -16.12
N ARG A 89 -2.60 -10.61 -16.88
CA ARG A 89 -1.20 -10.61 -17.36
C ARG A 89 -0.89 -9.43 -18.29
N GLY A 90 -1.90 -8.84 -18.93
CA GLY A 90 -1.77 -7.63 -19.74
C GLY A 90 -1.34 -6.38 -18.95
N LEU A 91 -1.39 -6.42 -17.60
CA LEU A 91 -0.87 -5.37 -16.73
C LEU A 91 0.63 -5.46 -16.46
N LEU A 92 1.27 -6.58 -16.79
CA LEU A 92 2.72 -6.69 -16.59
C LEU A 92 3.44 -5.67 -17.46
N GLY A 93 4.36 -4.92 -16.87
CA GLY A 93 5.04 -3.81 -17.54
C GLY A 93 4.21 -2.51 -17.61
N ALA A 94 3.08 -2.42 -16.92
CA ALA A 94 2.19 -1.26 -16.95
C ALA A 94 2.30 -0.36 -15.72
N VAL A 95 1.92 0.90 -15.92
CA VAL A 95 1.70 1.92 -14.89
C VAL A 95 0.19 2.15 -14.78
N VAL A 96 -0.34 2.05 -13.56
CA VAL A 96 -1.78 2.10 -13.27
C VAL A 96 -2.09 3.30 -12.37
N ASN A 97 -3.16 4.02 -12.68
CA ASN A 97 -3.63 5.18 -11.93
C ASN A 97 -4.60 4.79 -10.78
N PRO A 98 -5.03 5.75 -9.92
CA PRO A 98 -5.98 5.48 -8.83
C PRO A 98 -7.41 5.10 -9.25
N LEU A 99 -7.72 5.12 -10.54
CA LEU A 99 -8.96 4.60 -11.12
C LEU A 99 -8.85 3.14 -11.56
N GLY A 100 -7.65 2.52 -11.40
CA GLY A 100 -7.37 1.17 -11.87
C GLY A 100 -7.17 1.09 -13.39
N GLU A 101 -6.85 2.20 -14.04
CA GLU A 101 -6.66 2.31 -15.49
C GLU A 101 -5.17 2.36 -15.83
N VAL A 102 -4.77 1.71 -16.92
CA VAL A 102 -3.39 1.78 -17.43
C VAL A 102 -3.15 3.15 -18.06
N THR A 103 -2.14 3.87 -17.58
CA THR A 103 -1.75 5.19 -18.08
C THR A 103 -0.49 5.18 -18.92
N ASP A 104 0.40 4.23 -18.67
CA ASP A 104 1.67 4.07 -19.40
C ASP A 104 2.14 2.61 -19.35
N LYS A 105 3.08 2.25 -20.21
CA LYS A 105 3.75 0.95 -20.21
C LYS A 105 5.26 1.13 -20.30
N PHE A 106 5.98 0.49 -19.40
CA PHE A 106 7.46 0.45 -19.42
C PHE A 106 8.00 -0.86 -20.03
N ALA A 107 7.11 -1.83 -20.33
CA ALA A 107 7.46 -3.03 -21.09
C ALA A 107 6.30 -3.44 -22.01
N VAL A 108 6.64 -4.12 -23.10
CA VAL A 108 5.64 -4.70 -24.02
C VAL A 108 5.32 -6.10 -23.51
N THR A 109 4.07 -6.32 -23.18
CA THR A 109 3.53 -7.64 -22.80
C THR A 109 2.40 -8.04 -23.74
N ASP A 110 2.10 -9.34 -23.78
CA ASP A 110 1.02 -9.89 -24.59
C ASP A 110 -0.32 -9.19 -24.31
N ASN A 111 -1.15 -9.05 -25.37
CA ASN A 111 -2.53 -8.60 -25.27
C ASN A 111 -3.42 -9.71 -24.66
N SER A 112 -3.06 -10.18 -23.46
CA SER A 112 -3.88 -11.12 -22.71
C SER A 112 -5.13 -10.44 -22.16
N GLU A 113 -6.16 -11.23 -21.92
CA GLU A 113 -7.45 -10.78 -21.42
C GLU A 113 -7.29 -9.94 -20.15
N ILE A 114 -7.90 -8.76 -20.14
CA ILE A 114 -8.02 -7.88 -18.98
C ILE A 114 -9.36 -8.18 -18.32
N LEU A 115 -9.31 -8.52 -17.05
CA LEU A 115 -10.48 -8.71 -16.19
C LEU A 115 -10.64 -7.52 -15.26
N TYR A 116 -11.84 -7.37 -14.70
CA TYR A 116 -12.13 -6.36 -13.68
C TYR A 116 -12.43 -7.03 -12.35
N ARG A 117 -11.81 -6.54 -11.28
CA ARG A 117 -12.02 -7.03 -9.91
C ARG A 117 -12.31 -5.86 -8.98
N PRO A 118 -13.19 -6.05 -7.99
CA PRO A 118 -13.39 -5.03 -6.96
C PRO A 118 -12.07 -4.80 -6.21
N VAL A 119 -11.82 -3.55 -5.81
CA VAL A 119 -10.58 -3.21 -5.08
C VAL A 119 -10.72 -3.44 -3.58
N ASP A 120 -11.92 -3.31 -3.04
CA ASP A 120 -12.22 -3.51 -1.61
C ASP A 120 -12.65 -4.96 -1.38
N ASN A 121 -11.67 -5.84 -1.19
CA ASN A 121 -11.86 -7.24 -0.87
C ASN A 121 -11.61 -7.47 0.62
N ALA A 122 -12.39 -8.38 1.22
CA ALA A 122 -12.12 -8.86 2.56
C ALA A 122 -10.79 -9.65 2.61
N PRO A 123 -10.04 -9.60 3.72
CA PRO A 123 -8.91 -10.50 3.93
C PRO A 123 -9.34 -11.98 3.82
N PRO A 124 -8.44 -12.88 3.36
CA PRO A 124 -8.73 -14.31 3.31
C PRO A 124 -9.11 -14.85 4.68
N LEU A 125 -10.07 -15.77 4.72
CA LEU A 125 -10.46 -16.45 5.95
C LEU A 125 -9.28 -17.24 6.53
N TYR A 126 -9.23 -17.42 7.86
CA TYR A 126 -8.18 -18.22 8.51
C TYR A 126 -8.08 -19.64 7.95
N SER A 127 -9.22 -20.21 7.53
CA SER A 127 -9.29 -21.55 6.94
C SER A 127 -8.66 -21.66 5.55
N GLU A 128 -8.54 -20.55 4.83
CA GLU A 128 -7.94 -20.46 3.50
C GLU A 128 -6.42 -20.21 3.55
N ARG A 129 -5.94 -19.67 4.69
CA ARG A 129 -4.52 -19.35 4.89
C ARG A 129 -3.68 -20.60 5.07
N ALA A 130 -2.49 -20.59 4.47
CA ALA A 130 -1.45 -21.60 4.71
C ALA A 130 -0.39 -21.05 5.68
N ALA A 131 0.27 -21.95 6.40
CA ALA A 131 1.40 -21.59 7.24
C ALA A 131 2.60 -21.12 6.41
N ILE A 132 3.42 -20.26 7.00
CA ILE A 132 4.68 -19.78 6.42
C ILE A 132 5.78 -20.78 6.80
N GLU A 133 6.17 -21.63 5.85
CA GLU A 133 7.13 -22.74 6.08
C GLU A 133 8.38 -22.65 5.21
N LYS A 134 8.33 -21.80 4.17
CA LYS A 134 9.42 -21.69 3.20
C LYS A 134 10.04 -20.29 3.27
N PRO A 135 11.38 -20.19 3.19
CA PRO A 135 12.04 -18.91 3.11
C PRO A 135 11.71 -18.21 1.79
N PHE A 136 11.49 -16.91 1.86
CA PHE A 136 11.46 -15.99 0.72
C PHE A 136 12.84 -15.36 0.60
N LEU A 137 13.64 -15.82 -0.36
CA LEU A 137 14.98 -15.31 -0.57
C LEU A 137 14.92 -13.90 -1.14
N THR A 138 15.52 -12.96 -0.42
CA THR A 138 15.57 -11.55 -0.81
C THR A 138 16.80 -11.21 -1.64
N GLY A 139 17.82 -12.07 -1.63
CA GLY A 139 19.13 -11.83 -2.21
C GLY A 139 19.98 -10.82 -1.42
N ILE A 140 19.50 -10.36 -0.28
CA ILE A 140 20.20 -9.40 0.61
C ILE A 140 20.74 -10.17 1.81
N LYS A 141 22.05 -10.30 1.89
CA LYS A 141 22.74 -11.14 2.87
C LYS A 141 22.26 -10.95 4.30
N VAL A 142 22.15 -9.69 4.78
CA VAL A 142 21.72 -9.41 6.15
C VAL A 142 20.27 -9.86 6.41
N ILE A 143 19.39 -9.74 5.42
CA ILE A 143 18.01 -10.21 5.55
C ILE A 143 18.00 -11.73 5.53
N ASP A 144 18.59 -12.35 4.51
CA ASP A 144 18.54 -13.79 4.31
C ASP A 144 19.26 -14.56 5.43
N SER A 145 20.27 -13.96 6.11
CA SER A 145 21.00 -14.61 7.21
C SER A 145 20.44 -14.34 8.60
N LEU A 146 20.03 -13.11 8.91
CA LEU A 146 19.63 -12.72 10.27
C LEU A 146 18.13 -12.45 10.43
N LEU A 147 17.45 -12.11 9.35
CA LEU A 147 16.07 -11.66 9.34
C LEU A 147 15.24 -12.46 8.32
N THR A 148 15.62 -13.71 8.05
CA THR A 148 15.06 -14.51 6.95
C THR A 148 13.56 -14.35 6.85
N CYS A 149 13.14 -13.85 5.69
CA CYS A 149 11.74 -13.62 5.37
C CYS A 149 11.08 -14.92 4.91
N GLY A 150 9.80 -15.09 5.19
CA GLY A 150 9.02 -16.24 4.74
C GLY A 150 8.12 -15.93 3.53
N GLU A 151 7.83 -16.93 2.71
CA GLU A 151 6.87 -16.80 1.60
C GLU A 151 5.46 -16.51 2.15
N GLY A 152 4.93 -15.33 1.86
CA GLY A 152 3.63 -14.87 2.38
C GLY A 152 3.75 -14.02 3.65
N GLN A 153 4.94 -13.68 4.10
CA GLN A 153 5.16 -12.81 5.26
C GLN A 153 4.89 -11.34 4.92
N ARG A 154 4.44 -10.60 5.93
CA ARG A 154 4.21 -9.15 5.89
C ARG A 154 5.31 -8.46 6.69
N MET A 155 6.18 -7.73 6.00
CA MET A 155 7.34 -7.04 6.58
C MET A 155 7.16 -5.53 6.53
N GLY A 156 7.42 -4.86 7.65
CA GLY A 156 7.53 -3.40 7.69
C GLY A 156 8.96 -2.94 7.42
N ILE A 157 9.15 -1.91 6.62
CA ILE A 157 10.44 -1.21 6.44
C ILE A 157 10.29 0.15 7.11
N PHE A 158 10.87 0.29 8.29
CA PHE A 158 10.81 1.49 9.11
C PHE A 158 12.05 2.36 8.82
N ALA A 159 11.83 3.57 8.39
CA ALA A 159 12.91 4.44 7.95
C ALA A 159 12.59 5.92 8.19
N SER A 160 13.56 6.66 8.70
CA SER A 160 13.60 8.12 8.63
C SER A 160 13.99 8.60 7.23
N ALA A 161 13.81 9.88 6.94
CA ALA A 161 14.16 10.43 5.64
C ALA A 161 15.68 10.27 5.37
N GLY A 162 16.03 9.85 4.14
CA GLY A 162 17.43 9.72 3.71
C GLY A 162 18.15 8.45 4.15
N CYS A 163 17.49 7.48 4.78
CA CYS A 163 18.10 6.21 5.24
C CYS A 163 18.26 5.15 4.14
N GLY A 164 18.00 5.46 2.86
CA GLY A 164 18.16 4.50 1.77
C GLY A 164 16.96 3.55 1.56
N LYS A 165 15.75 3.98 1.91
CA LYS A 165 14.50 3.22 1.70
C LYS A 165 14.34 2.77 0.25
N THR A 166 14.40 3.69 -0.70
CA THR A 166 14.26 3.42 -2.14
C THR A 166 15.36 2.48 -2.64
N PHE A 167 16.59 2.65 -2.12
CA PHE A 167 17.69 1.75 -2.43
C PHE A 167 17.41 0.31 -2.01
N LEU A 168 16.91 0.10 -0.77
CA LEU A 168 16.54 -1.22 -0.28
C LEU A 168 15.39 -1.82 -1.10
N MET A 169 14.36 -1.03 -1.45
CA MET A 169 13.25 -1.50 -2.29
C MET A 169 13.74 -1.95 -3.66
N ASN A 170 14.61 -1.18 -4.31
CA ASN A 170 15.20 -1.54 -5.60
C ASN A 170 16.01 -2.83 -5.51
N MET A 171 16.82 -3.00 -4.46
CA MET A 171 17.54 -4.26 -4.21
C MET A 171 16.57 -5.45 -4.04
N LEU A 172 15.48 -5.29 -3.29
CA LEU A 172 14.47 -6.33 -3.12
C LEU A 172 13.78 -6.69 -4.45
N ILE A 173 13.46 -5.71 -5.28
CA ILE A 173 12.89 -5.94 -6.61
C ILE A 173 13.90 -6.69 -7.49
N GLU A 174 15.17 -6.28 -7.50
CA GLU A 174 16.19 -6.85 -8.39
C GLU A 174 16.60 -8.27 -7.99
N HIS A 175 16.75 -8.54 -6.69
CA HIS A 175 17.40 -9.77 -6.23
C HIS A 175 16.44 -10.82 -5.67
N SER A 176 15.22 -10.45 -5.24
CA SER A 176 14.32 -11.43 -4.64
C SER A 176 13.73 -12.43 -5.63
N GLY A 177 13.33 -13.58 -5.09
CA GLY A 177 12.84 -14.73 -5.85
C GLY A 177 11.33 -14.74 -6.11
N ALA A 178 10.67 -13.58 -6.27
CA ALA A 178 9.26 -13.52 -6.65
C ALA A 178 9.04 -13.74 -8.14
N ASP A 179 7.86 -14.25 -8.51
CA ASP A 179 7.44 -14.40 -9.90
C ASP A 179 6.95 -13.06 -10.45
N ILE A 180 6.20 -12.30 -9.63
CA ILE A 180 5.56 -11.03 -9.98
C ILE A 180 5.85 -9.99 -8.88
N TYR A 181 6.04 -8.75 -9.30
CA TYR A 181 6.29 -7.60 -8.44
C TYR A 181 5.19 -6.56 -8.64
N VAL A 182 4.48 -6.22 -7.59
CA VAL A 182 3.48 -5.15 -7.60
C VAL A 182 3.97 -4.03 -6.69
N ILE A 183 4.16 -2.85 -7.26
CA ILE A 183 4.71 -1.68 -6.56
C ILE A 183 3.62 -0.62 -6.46
N GLY A 184 3.20 -0.27 -5.24
CA GLY A 184 2.26 0.82 -4.97
C GLY A 184 3.01 2.03 -4.40
N LEU A 185 3.14 3.11 -5.17
CA LEU A 185 3.71 4.39 -4.75
C LEU A 185 2.59 5.31 -4.29
N ILE A 186 2.43 5.45 -2.97
CA ILE A 186 1.29 6.13 -2.34
C ILE A 186 1.72 7.47 -1.74
N GLY A 187 1.30 8.56 -2.36
CA GLY A 187 1.61 9.91 -1.92
C GLY A 187 3.08 10.31 -2.11
N GLU A 188 3.84 9.56 -2.90
CA GLU A 188 5.22 9.91 -3.23
C GLU A 188 5.27 11.08 -4.23
N ARG A 189 6.42 11.71 -4.39
CA ARG A 189 6.58 12.84 -5.31
C ARG A 189 6.56 12.34 -6.75
N GLY A 190 6.00 13.13 -7.68
CA GLY A 190 6.00 12.79 -9.10
C GLY A 190 7.39 12.45 -9.66
N ARG A 191 8.45 13.13 -9.19
CA ARG A 191 9.84 12.81 -9.54
C ARG A 191 10.23 11.38 -9.13
N GLU A 192 9.86 10.95 -7.92
CA GLU A 192 10.19 9.61 -7.40
C GLU A 192 9.46 8.52 -8.19
N VAL A 193 8.22 8.81 -8.64
CA VAL A 193 7.48 7.93 -9.56
C VAL A 193 8.21 7.81 -10.90
N THR A 194 8.66 8.93 -11.49
CA THR A 194 9.42 8.93 -12.74
C THR A 194 10.73 8.13 -12.60
N GLU A 195 11.49 8.37 -11.53
CA GLU A 195 12.73 7.64 -11.25
C GLU A 195 12.49 6.12 -11.11
N THR A 196 11.37 5.73 -10.48
CA THR A 196 11.01 4.31 -10.34
C THR A 196 10.61 3.71 -11.70
N VAL A 197 9.84 4.42 -12.53
CA VAL A 197 9.49 3.98 -13.88
C VAL A 197 10.75 3.79 -14.73
N ASP A 198 11.69 4.75 -14.68
CA ASP A 198 12.93 4.67 -15.44
C ASP A 198 13.84 3.52 -14.94
N TYR A 199 13.87 3.29 -13.63
CA TYR A 199 14.54 2.13 -13.05
C TYR A 199 13.94 0.82 -13.57
N LEU A 200 12.61 0.68 -13.53
CA LEU A 200 11.91 -0.53 -13.99
C LEU A 200 12.08 -0.76 -15.51
N LYS A 201 12.09 0.30 -16.33
CA LYS A 201 12.36 0.20 -17.78
C LYS A 201 13.70 -0.48 -18.08
N ASN A 202 14.70 -0.22 -17.24
CA ASN A 202 16.04 -0.75 -17.39
C ASN A 202 16.29 -2.08 -16.66
N SER A 203 15.35 -2.54 -15.82
CA SER A 203 15.45 -3.80 -15.09
C SER A 203 15.17 -5.01 -16.00
N GLU A 204 15.89 -6.11 -15.76
CA GLU A 204 15.62 -7.40 -16.41
C GLU A 204 14.23 -7.94 -16.02
N LYS A 205 13.67 -7.49 -14.89
CA LYS A 205 12.38 -7.91 -14.35
C LYS A 205 11.19 -7.06 -14.84
N LYS A 206 11.41 -6.10 -15.75
CA LYS A 206 10.35 -5.20 -16.26
C LYS A 206 9.06 -5.90 -16.69
N ASN A 207 9.17 -7.08 -17.32
CA ASN A 207 8.02 -7.89 -17.77
C ASN A 207 7.30 -8.65 -16.63
N ARG A 208 7.74 -8.47 -15.37
CA ARG A 208 7.16 -9.09 -14.18
C ARG A 208 6.67 -8.06 -13.17
N CYS A 209 6.75 -6.77 -13.51
CA CYS A 209 6.41 -5.67 -12.63
C CYS A 209 5.10 -5.01 -13.03
N VAL A 210 4.31 -4.58 -12.04
CA VAL A 210 3.18 -3.65 -12.20
C VAL A 210 3.40 -2.48 -11.24
N LEU A 211 3.31 -1.25 -11.73
CA LEU A 211 3.43 -0.05 -10.92
C LEU A 211 2.06 0.61 -10.77
N VAL A 212 1.61 0.80 -9.54
CA VAL A 212 0.43 1.60 -9.19
C VAL A 212 0.89 2.86 -8.49
N TYR A 213 0.36 4.02 -8.85
CA TYR A 213 0.80 5.26 -8.24
C TYR A 213 -0.38 6.20 -7.91
N ALA A 214 -0.18 6.99 -6.86
CA ALA A 214 -0.91 8.21 -6.57
C ALA A 214 0.08 9.18 -5.95
N THR A 215 0.49 10.21 -6.68
CA THR A 215 1.44 11.20 -6.20
C THR A 215 0.86 12.09 -5.10
N SER A 216 1.70 12.88 -4.45
CA SER A 216 1.30 13.72 -3.30
C SER A 216 0.28 14.81 -3.64
N ASP A 217 0.11 15.15 -4.92
CA ASP A 217 -0.87 16.10 -5.45
C ASP A 217 -2.25 15.48 -5.73
N TYR A 218 -2.37 14.15 -5.71
CA TYR A 218 -3.64 13.45 -5.81
C TYR A 218 -4.49 13.62 -4.55
N SER A 219 -5.81 13.46 -4.69
CA SER A 219 -6.74 13.51 -3.57
C SER A 219 -6.44 12.44 -2.52
N SER A 220 -6.95 12.62 -1.29
CA SER A 220 -6.75 11.61 -0.24
C SER A 220 -7.45 10.29 -0.58
N VAL A 221 -8.62 10.33 -1.24
CA VAL A 221 -9.29 9.11 -1.72
C VAL A 221 -8.46 8.41 -2.80
N ASP A 222 -7.87 9.14 -3.74
CA ASP A 222 -7.00 8.55 -4.77
C ASP A 222 -5.80 7.81 -4.15
N ARG A 223 -5.19 8.42 -3.13
CA ARG A 223 -4.06 7.78 -2.41
C ARG A 223 -4.50 6.53 -1.65
N CYS A 224 -5.71 6.51 -1.08
CA CYS A 224 -6.28 5.31 -0.49
C CYS A 224 -6.56 4.23 -1.55
N ASN A 225 -7.21 4.62 -2.64
CA ASN A 225 -7.58 3.70 -3.73
C ASN A 225 -6.35 3.05 -4.36
N ALA A 226 -5.25 3.78 -4.57
CA ALA A 226 -4.02 3.23 -5.13
C ALA A 226 -3.44 2.08 -4.29
N ALA A 227 -3.51 2.15 -2.95
CA ALA A 227 -3.08 1.06 -2.08
C ALA A 227 -3.97 -0.19 -2.22
N TYR A 228 -5.28 0.00 -2.31
CA TYR A 228 -6.23 -1.09 -2.55
C TYR A 228 -6.07 -1.70 -3.94
N ILE A 229 -5.86 -0.88 -4.98
CA ILE A 229 -5.63 -1.33 -6.36
C ILE A 229 -4.37 -2.18 -6.44
N ALA A 230 -3.25 -1.72 -5.88
CA ALA A 230 -2.01 -2.50 -5.84
C ALA A 230 -2.21 -3.85 -5.16
N THR A 231 -2.94 -3.85 -4.03
CA THR A 231 -3.25 -5.09 -3.30
C THR A 231 -4.17 -6.01 -4.10
N ALA A 232 -5.21 -5.50 -4.76
CA ALA A 232 -6.12 -6.29 -5.58
C ALA A 232 -5.43 -6.92 -6.80
N ILE A 233 -4.49 -6.20 -7.43
CA ILE A 233 -3.66 -6.73 -8.52
C ILE A 233 -2.76 -7.87 -7.98
N ALA A 234 -2.14 -7.70 -6.82
CA ALA A 234 -1.34 -8.74 -6.20
C ALA A 234 -2.18 -9.99 -5.84
N GLU A 235 -3.40 -9.79 -5.35
CA GLU A 235 -4.35 -10.87 -5.06
C GLU A 235 -4.74 -11.67 -6.30
N PHE A 236 -4.94 -11.01 -7.43
CA PHE A 236 -5.20 -11.69 -8.70
C PHE A 236 -4.07 -12.65 -9.04
N PHE A 237 -2.82 -12.19 -9.06
CA PHE A 237 -1.68 -13.05 -9.38
C PHE A 237 -1.45 -14.15 -8.33
N ARG A 238 -1.75 -13.91 -7.05
CA ARG A 238 -1.76 -14.96 -6.03
C ARG A 238 -2.77 -16.05 -6.35
N THR A 239 -3.98 -15.69 -6.78
CA THR A 239 -5.02 -16.68 -7.14
C THR A 239 -4.65 -17.49 -8.39
N GLU A 240 -3.80 -16.94 -9.28
CA GLU A 240 -3.19 -17.64 -10.40
C GLU A 240 -2.01 -18.55 -9.99
N GLY A 241 -1.71 -18.65 -8.69
CA GLY A 241 -0.67 -19.51 -8.14
C GLY A 241 0.73 -18.91 -8.09
N HIS A 242 0.89 -17.62 -8.41
CA HIS A 242 2.20 -16.96 -8.41
C HIS A 242 2.68 -16.55 -7.01
N LYS A 243 4.00 -16.49 -6.86
CA LYS A 243 4.66 -15.85 -5.72
C LYS A 243 4.80 -14.36 -6.03
N VAL A 244 4.02 -13.55 -5.34
CA VAL A 244 3.98 -12.10 -5.56
C VAL A 244 4.76 -11.39 -4.47
N ALA A 245 5.62 -10.45 -4.84
CA ALA A 245 6.16 -9.44 -3.95
C ALA A 245 5.34 -8.15 -4.09
N LEU A 246 4.68 -7.73 -3.01
CA LEU A 246 3.91 -6.49 -2.94
C LEU A 246 4.68 -5.45 -2.17
N PHE A 247 4.87 -4.27 -2.75
CA PHE A 247 5.50 -3.12 -2.10
C PHE A 247 4.48 -2.00 -1.98
N ILE A 248 4.30 -1.43 -0.79
CA ILE A 248 3.48 -0.23 -0.56
C ILE A 248 4.36 0.85 0.05
N ASP A 249 4.64 1.86 -0.73
CA ASP A 249 5.48 3.00 -0.38
C ASP A 249 4.70 4.32 -0.50
N SER A 250 4.22 4.89 0.60
CA SER A 250 4.36 4.47 1.99
C SER A 250 3.00 4.28 2.69
N LEU A 251 3.00 3.33 3.62
CA LEU A 251 1.84 3.10 4.49
C LEU A 251 1.52 4.32 5.37
N THR A 252 2.54 5.08 5.78
CA THR A 252 2.35 6.34 6.52
C THR A 252 1.52 7.34 5.72
N ARG A 253 1.76 7.48 4.43
CA ARG A 253 1.00 8.39 3.56
C ARG A 253 -0.40 7.88 3.27
N TYR A 254 -0.57 6.56 3.15
CA TYR A 254 -1.88 5.91 3.11
C TYR A 254 -2.70 6.22 4.38
N ALA A 255 -2.12 6.04 5.56
CA ALA A 255 -2.78 6.34 6.83
C ALA A 255 -3.12 7.83 6.98
N ARG A 256 -2.25 8.73 6.52
CA ARG A 256 -2.54 10.18 6.46
C ARG A 256 -3.72 10.48 5.50
N ALA A 257 -3.79 9.79 4.37
CA ALA A 257 -4.90 9.92 3.44
C ALA A 257 -6.22 9.41 4.05
N LEU A 258 -6.21 8.28 4.75
CA LEU A 258 -7.36 7.79 5.51
C LEU A 258 -7.82 8.79 6.56
N ARG A 259 -6.87 9.39 7.31
CA ARG A 259 -7.17 10.44 8.29
C ARG A 259 -7.91 11.60 7.64
N ASP A 260 -7.40 12.09 6.51
CA ASP A 260 -7.99 13.24 5.82
C ASP A 260 -9.41 12.91 5.32
N VAL A 261 -9.65 11.68 4.84
CA VAL A 261 -10.99 11.20 4.43
C VAL A 261 -11.93 11.11 5.63
N ALA A 262 -11.49 10.52 6.75
CA ALA A 262 -12.30 10.35 7.95
C ALA A 262 -12.68 11.70 8.58
N LEU A 263 -11.71 12.64 8.67
CA LEU A 263 -11.98 14.00 9.14
C LEU A 263 -12.98 14.73 8.23
N ALA A 264 -12.87 14.54 6.90
CA ALA A 264 -13.81 15.12 5.94
C ALA A 264 -15.22 14.52 6.05
N ALA A 265 -15.32 13.23 6.44
CA ALA A 265 -16.58 12.56 6.74
C ALA A 265 -17.19 12.97 8.10
N GLY A 266 -16.52 13.84 8.88
CA GLY A 266 -17.03 14.39 10.15
C GLY A 266 -16.53 13.65 11.40
N GLU A 267 -15.59 12.70 11.27
CA GLU A 267 -15.01 12.06 12.45
C GLU A 267 -14.12 13.01 13.24
N SER A 268 -14.12 12.84 14.56
CA SER A 268 -13.26 13.64 15.44
C SER A 268 -11.83 13.09 15.49
N PRO A 269 -10.81 13.98 15.54
CA PRO A 269 -9.44 13.55 15.72
C PRO A 269 -9.23 12.93 17.12
N ALA A 270 -8.43 11.86 17.21
CA ALA A 270 -8.08 11.16 18.43
C ALA A 270 -6.56 11.11 18.63
N ARG A 271 -5.91 9.93 18.55
CA ARG A 271 -4.48 9.75 18.81
C ARG A 271 -3.60 10.51 17.80
N ARG A 272 -2.85 11.52 18.25
CA ARG A 272 -2.00 12.37 17.39
C ARG A 272 -2.73 12.88 16.13
N GLY A 273 -4.02 13.19 16.24
CA GLY A 273 -4.82 13.70 15.13
C GLY A 273 -5.38 12.66 14.18
N TYR A 274 -5.14 11.37 14.41
CA TYR A 274 -5.77 10.29 13.66
C TYR A 274 -7.11 9.88 14.30
N PRO A 275 -8.23 9.88 13.54
CA PRO A 275 -9.48 9.27 13.99
C PRO A 275 -9.33 7.78 14.29
N VAL A 276 -10.23 7.23 15.12
CA VAL A 276 -10.19 5.81 15.51
C VAL A 276 -10.34 4.89 14.30
N SER A 277 -11.20 5.25 13.35
CA SER A 277 -11.44 4.47 12.12
C SER A 277 -10.20 4.22 11.28
N VAL A 278 -9.16 5.08 11.37
CA VAL A 278 -7.89 4.87 10.67
C VAL A 278 -7.20 3.62 11.19
N PHE A 279 -7.15 3.44 12.51
CA PHE A 279 -6.53 2.25 13.13
C PHE A 279 -7.33 0.98 12.83
N ASP A 280 -8.67 1.06 12.78
CA ASP A 280 -9.54 -0.06 12.39
C ASP A 280 -9.41 -0.44 10.90
N SER A 281 -9.01 0.52 10.05
CA SER A 281 -8.85 0.31 8.61
C SER A 281 -7.51 -0.32 8.24
N LEU A 282 -6.46 -0.13 9.05
CA LEU A 282 -5.14 -0.69 8.78
C LEU A 282 -5.15 -2.22 8.68
N PRO A 283 -5.74 -2.98 9.62
CA PRO A 283 -5.80 -4.43 9.52
C PRO A 283 -6.53 -4.90 8.26
N ARG A 284 -7.55 -4.18 7.78
CA ARG A 284 -8.31 -4.56 6.57
C ARG A 284 -7.42 -4.61 5.34
N LEU A 285 -6.45 -3.72 5.20
CA LEU A 285 -5.47 -3.75 4.11
C LEU A 285 -4.33 -4.73 4.41
N LEU A 286 -3.75 -4.66 5.63
CA LEU A 286 -2.54 -5.39 5.99
C LEU A 286 -2.75 -6.90 6.17
N GLU A 287 -3.99 -7.34 6.41
CA GLU A 287 -4.34 -8.76 6.51
C GLU A 287 -4.68 -9.42 5.16
N ARG A 288 -4.73 -8.67 4.06
CA ARG A 288 -5.03 -9.21 2.73
C ARG A 288 -3.89 -10.05 2.13
N PRO A 289 -2.60 -9.69 2.27
CA PRO A 289 -1.49 -10.53 1.84
C PRO A 289 -1.38 -11.83 2.65
N GLY A 290 -0.53 -12.70 2.18
CA GLY A 290 -0.26 -13.99 2.82
C GLY A 290 -0.26 -15.13 1.80
N LYS A 291 0.02 -16.33 2.32
CA LYS A 291 0.01 -17.57 1.55
C LYS A 291 -1.35 -18.25 1.68
N LEU A 292 -1.86 -18.82 0.59
CA LEU A 292 -3.11 -19.55 0.56
C LEU A 292 -2.87 -21.07 0.40
N LYS A 293 -3.79 -21.87 0.95
CA LYS A 293 -3.78 -23.33 0.77
C LYS A 293 -3.99 -23.75 -0.67
N ALA A 294 -4.75 -22.95 -1.44
CA ALA A 294 -4.99 -23.16 -2.86
C ALA A 294 -3.75 -22.90 -3.75
N GLY A 295 -2.67 -22.39 -3.17
CA GLY A 295 -1.43 -22.02 -3.85
C GLY A 295 -1.28 -20.50 -4.01
N GLY A 296 -0.09 -20.10 -4.44
CA GLY A 296 0.30 -18.69 -4.51
C GLY A 296 0.53 -18.03 -3.15
N SER A 297 1.28 -16.95 -3.18
CA SER A 297 1.58 -16.18 -1.98
C SER A 297 1.77 -14.70 -2.32
N ILE A 298 1.47 -13.81 -1.36
CA ILE A 298 1.86 -12.40 -1.40
C ILE A 298 2.79 -12.17 -0.22
N THR A 299 4.08 -11.98 -0.49
CA THR A 299 5.04 -11.47 0.48
C THR A 299 5.02 -9.95 0.37
N ALA A 300 4.61 -9.26 1.44
CA ALA A 300 4.37 -7.82 1.39
C ALA A 300 5.44 -7.04 2.18
N PHE A 301 5.89 -5.94 1.58
CA PHE A 301 6.82 -4.97 2.17
C PHE A 301 6.13 -3.62 2.28
N TYR A 302 5.91 -3.16 3.50
CA TYR A 302 5.23 -1.90 3.80
C TYR A 302 6.24 -0.90 4.35
N THR A 303 6.44 0.22 3.67
CA THR A 303 7.33 1.26 4.20
C THR A 303 6.58 2.15 5.18
N VAL A 304 7.20 2.39 6.32
CA VAL A 304 6.71 3.26 7.39
C VAL A 304 7.72 4.38 7.61
N LEU A 305 7.28 5.61 7.40
CA LEU A 305 8.13 6.78 7.60
C LEU A 305 8.12 7.17 9.06
N LEU A 306 9.29 7.18 9.68
CA LEU A 306 9.49 7.68 11.04
C LEU A 306 9.83 9.17 11.00
N GLU A 307 9.17 9.96 11.83
CA GLU A 307 9.48 11.40 11.99
C GLU A 307 10.73 11.59 12.86
N ASP A 308 10.85 10.76 13.89
CA ASP A 308 11.99 10.73 14.81
C ASP A 308 12.26 9.28 15.24
N ASP A 309 13.53 8.92 15.42
CA ASP A 309 13.93 7.59 15.85
C ASP A 309 13.66 7.35 17.35
N ASP A 310 13.50 8.43 18.15
CA ASP A 310 13.40 8.38 19.61
C ASP A 310 11.97 8.53 20.13
N PHE A 311 11.00 8.98 19.31
CA PHE A 311 9.62 9.17 19.75
C PHE A 311 8.68 8.07 19.29
N ALA A 312 7.91 7.50 20.23
CA ALA A 312 6.86 6.54 19.93
C ALA A 312 5.80 7.15 19.00
N ASP A 313 5.72 6.65 17.77
CA ASP A 313 4.68 7.00 16.80
C ASP A 313 3.54 5.97 16.90
N PRO A 314 2.31 6.38 17.31
CA PRO A 314 1.19 5.45 17.45
C PRO A 314 0.87 4.68 16.17
N LEU A 315 1.07 5.30 14.98
CA LEU A 315 0.87 4.62 13.71
C LEU A 315 1.94 3.53 13.48
N ALA A 316 3.20 3.85 13.76
CA ALA A 316 4.30 2.91 13.62
C ALA A 316 4.14 1.72 14.60
N GLU A 317 3.71 1.98 15.85
CA GLU A 317 3.44 0.93 16.83
C GLU A 317 2.28 0.03 16.41
N GLU A 318 1.18 0.61 15.92
CA GLU A 318 0.04 -0.16 15.42
C GLU A 318 0.43 -1.06 14.25
N VAL A 319 1.12 -0.50 13.25
CA VAL A 319 1.61 -1.26 12.10
C VAL A 319 2.55 -2.39 12.55
N ARG A 320 3.47 -2.11 13.49
CA ARG A 320 4.38 -3.12 14.05
C ARG A 320 3.64 -4.26 14.73
N SER A 321 2.52 -3.98 15.38
CA SER A 321 1.70 -4.99 16.05
C SER A 321 1.02 -5.96 15.08
N ILE A 322 0.61 -5.47 13.91
CA ILE A 322 -0.14 -6.22 12.89
C ILE A 322 0.81 -7.05 12.01
N LEU A 323 2.01 -6.55 11.72
CA LEU A 323 2.95 -7.18 10.79
C LEU A 323 3.71 -8.36 11.41
N ASP A 324 4.20 -9.26 10.56
CA ASP A 324 4.95 -10.47 10.94
C ASP A 324 6.46 -10.23 11.13
N GLY A 325 6.90 -8.98 11.05
CA GLY A 325 8.28 -8.56 11.25
C GLY A 325 8.53 -7.15 10.73
N HIS A 326 9.73 -6.64 11.02
CA HIS A 326 10.13 -5.31 10.62
C HIS A 326 11.63 -5.20 10.38
N ILE A 327 12.01 -4.35 9.47
CA ILE A 327 13.37 -3.95 9.11
C ILE A 327 13.50 -2.47 9.46
N TYR A 328 14.43 -2.13 10.35
CA TYR A 328 14.80 -0.75 10.65
C TYR A 328 15.97 -0.31 9.79
N LEU A 329 15.84 0.86 9.15
CA LEU A 329 16.94 1.51 8.46
C LEU A 329 17.58 2.57 9.36
N SER A 330 18.86 2.40 9.64
CA SER A 330 19.64 3.25 10.52
C SER A 330 20.19 4.47 9.77
N ARG A 331 19.89 5.67 10.27
CA ARG A 331 20.47 6.91 9.77
C ARG A 331 21.99 6.95 9.94
N ASN A 332 22.50 6.40 11.05
CA ASN A 332 23.94 6.34 11.34
C ASN A 332 24.68 5.47 10.30
N LEU A 333 24.14 4.28 9.97
CA LEU A 333 24.73 3.43 8.94
C LEU A 333 24.71 4.09 7.56
N ALA A 334 23.60 4.76 7.21
CA ALA A 334 23.47 5.49 5.95
C ALA A 334 24.48 6.64 5.85
N GLN A 335 24.67 7.40 6.93
CA GLN A 335 25.68 8.48 7.00
C GLN A 335 27.12 7.97 6.87
N LYS A 336 27.38 6.74 7.33
CA LYS A 336 28.68 6.05 7.14
C LYS A 336 28.83 5.43 5.74
N GLY A 337 27.84 5.60 4.85
CA GLY A 337 27.87 5.03 3.50
C GLY A 337 27.65 3.51 3.45
N GLN A 338 27.14 2.91 4.52
CA GLN A 338 26.85 1.47 4.58
C GLN A 338 25.44 1.21 4.06
N PHE A 339 25.33 0.52 2.91
CA PHE A 339 24.06 0.17 2.29
C PHE A 339 23.99 -1.33 1.96
N PRO A 340 22.79 -1.96 2.14
CA PRO A 340 21.60 -1.38 2.77
C PRO A 340 21.83 -1.04 4.25
N ALA A 341 21.30 0.09 4.69
CA ALA A 341 21.54 0.62 6.04
C ALA A 341 20.66 -0.07 7.10
N ILE A 342 20.60 -1.40 7.08
CA ILE A 342 19.75 -2.20 7.95
C ILE A 342 20.37 -2.33 9.34
N ASP A 343 19.65 -1.88 10.36
CA ASP A 343 19.95 -2.15 11.76
C ASP A 343 19.45 -3.55 12.13
N SER A 344 20.34 -4.53 12.13
CA SER A 344 20.00 -5.93 12.38
C SER A 344 19.62 -6.22 13.83
N LEU A 345 20.03 -5.39 14.79
CA LEU A 345 19.69 -5.55 16.21
C LEU A 345 18.28 -5.02 16.51
N LYS A 346 17.87 -3.94 15.85
CA LYS A 346 16.51 -3.38 15.97
C LYS A 346 15.48 -4.07 15.06
N SER A 347 15.93 -4.92 14.14
CA SER A 347 15.07 -5.61 13.16
C SER A 347 14.72 -7.02 13.61
N ILE A 348 13.52 -7.50 13.23
CA ILE A 348 13.04 -8.83 13.58
C ILE A 348 12.19 -9.44 12.48
N SER A 349 12.36 -10.76 12.24
CA SER A 349 11.39 -11.59 11.53
C SER A 349 10.75 -12.57 12.51
N ARG A 350 9.43 -12.45 12.71
CA ARG A 350 8.70 -13.31 13.65
C ARG A 350 8.58 -14.76 13.17
N VAL A 351 8.77 -14.99 11.87
CA VAL A 351 8.71 -16.33 11.27
C VAL A 351 10.10 -16.95 11.08
N PHE A 352 11.18 -16.25 11.49
CA PHE A 352 12.56 -16.69 11.30
C PHE A 352 12.76 -18.16 11.68
N THR A 353 12.36 -18.54 12.89
CA THR A 353 12.54 -19.90 13.40
C THR A 353 11.73 -20.98 12.68
N GLN A 354 10.71 -20.58 11.90
CA GLN A 354 9.85 -21.48 11.14
C GLN A 354 10.40 -21.77 9.74
N VAL A 355 11.23 -20.87 9.21
CA VAL A 355 11.69 -20.89 7.81
C VAL A 355 13.17 -21.20 7.66
N VAL A 356 13.90 -21.34 8.76
CA VAL A 356 15.35 -21.72 8.76
C VAL A 356 15.57 -23.02 9.50
N ASP A 357 16.66 -23.74 9.14
CA ASP A 357 17.09 -24.94 9.83
C ASP A 357 17.78 -24.62 11.18
N GLU A 358 18.02 -25.67 11.97
CA GLU A 358 18.62 -25.57 13.29
C GLU A 358 20.04 -24.97 13.26
N LYS A 359 20.86 -25.35 12.28
CA LYS A 359 22.22 -24.85 12.14
C LYS A 359 22.22 -23.35 11.84
N HIS A 360 21.37 -22.90 10.92
CA HIS A 360 21.20 -21.49 10.60
C HIS A 360 20.76 -20.68 11.83
N ARG A 361 19.79 -21.23 12.61
CA ARG A 361 19.29 -20.59 13.82
C ARG A 361 20.38 -20.36 14.85
N ILE A 362 21.21 -21.38 15.11
CA ILE A 362 22.35 -21.32 16.07
C ILE A 362 23.37 -20.26 15.58
N MET A 363 23.75 -20.30 14.31
CA MET A 363 24.72 -19.36 13.76
C MET A 363 24.22 -17.92 13.78
N ALA A 364 22.94 -17.69 13.43
CA ALA A 364 22.35 -16.36 13.48
C ALA A 364 22.26 -15.81 14.92
N ALA A 365 21.97 -16.66 15.91
CA ALA A 365 21.94 -16.26 17.30
C ALA A 365 23.35 -15.84 17.78
N ALA A 366 24.37 -16.67 17.54
CA ALA A 366 25.74 -16.35 17.90
C ALA A 366 26.25 -15.06 17.22
N PHE A 367 25.88 -14.85 15.97
CA PHE A 367 26.26 -13.63 15.24
C PHE A 367 25.59 -12.37 15.80
N ARG A 368 24.31 -12.48 16.21
CA ARG A 368 23.60 -11.35 16.87
C ARG A 368 24.19 -11.03 18.23
N GLU A 369 24.61 -12.02 19.00
CA GLU A 369 25.30 -11.85 20.28
C GLU A 369 26.59 -11.05 20.08
N LEU A 370 27.44 -11.45 19.13
CA LEU A 370 28.65 -10.72 18.78
C LEU A 370 28.38 -9.27 18.33
N LEU A 371 27.33 -9.05 17.55
CA LEU A 371 26.95 -7.68 17.14
C LEU A 371 26.52 -6.83 18.34
N SER A 372 25.80 -7.42 19.31
CA SER A 372 25.38 -6.73 20.53
C SER A 372 26.57 -6.34 21.37
N GLU A 373 27.53 -7.26 21.59
CA GLU A 373 28.77 -6.98 22.33
C GLU A 373 29.60 -5.87 21.66
N ILE A 374 29.71 -5.89 20.32
CA ILE A 374 30.41 -4.84 19.57
C ILE A 374 29.74 -3.48 19.77
N GLU A 375 28.39 -3.41 19.77
CA GLU A 375 27.67 -2.15 19.94
C GLU A 375 27.82 -1.62 21.39
N GLU A 376 27.81 -2.49 22.40
CA GLU A 376 28.08 -2.13 23.78
C GLU A 376 29.52 -1.57 23.95
N LEU A 377 30.53 -2.24 23.37
CA LEU A 377 31.92 -1.76 23.41
C LEU A 377 32.09 -0.41 22.70
N ARG A 378 31.41 -0.20 21.57
CA ARG A 378 31.41 1.12 20.90
C ARG A 378 30.86 2.20 21.79
N THR A 379 29.75 1.93 22.45
CA THR A 379 29.13 2.89 23.37
C THR A 379 30.09 3.27 24.50
N ILE A 380 30.83 2.31 25.08
CA ILE A 380 31.83 2.55 26.12
C ILE A 380 32.99 3.41 25.59
N ILE A 381 33.49 3.09 24.39
CA ILE A 381 34.56 3.86 23.74
C ILE A 381 34.12 5.29 23.43
N ASP A 382 32.89 5.50 22.95
CA ASP A 382 32.33 6.81 22.63
C ASP A 382 32.14 7.68 23.88
N PHE A 383 31.92 7.09 25.06
CA PHE A 383 31.88 7.79 26.36
C PHE A 383 33.26 8.07 26.98
N GLY A 384 34.34 7.53 26.39
CA GLY A 384 35.73 7.84 26.79
C GLY A 384 36.21 7.06 28.00
N GLU A 385 35.64 5.89 28.29
CA GLU A 385 36.11 4.92 29.29
C GLU A 385 37.00 3.83 28.65
#